data_b62b16d5d3af25cf135d4dbe57bbec5b
#
_entry.id   b62b16d5d3af25cf135d4dbe57bbec5b
#
_cell.length_a   1.000
_cell.length_b   1.000
_cell.length_c   1.000
_cell.angle_alpha   90.00
_cell.angle_beta   90.00
_cell.angle_gamma   90.00
#
_symmetry.space_group_name_H-M   'P 1'
#
loop_
_entity.id
_entity.type
_entity.pdbx_description
1 polymer ?
#
loop_
_entity_poly.entity_id
_entity_poly.type
_entity_poly.pdbx_seq_one_letter_code
_entity_poly.pdbx_strand_id
1 'polypeptide(L)'
;PPDSSVNTSPEVVAAVIRLLKKAGAGRIILAEASAIGCDTMACLESSGIRKAAEDAGVDEIRDIKSDTDLVKKQIANPTSDITQVDLPRFLLEADHLVNVPIFKSHVSMVFSCALKNLKGVVQDIHHYVMHCTNLAAAMMDLGDIVRPTLTVVDMIRPMEGFGPHSGTPVEFGCVVAGQDMV
;
A
#
# COMPACT_ATOMS: atom_id res chain seq x y z
N PRO A 1 5.14 -12.41 -9.67
CA PRO A 1 4.93 -13.74 -9.11
C PRO A 1 4.82 -13.70 -7.59
N PRO A 2 4.05 -14.60 -6.93
CA PRO A 2 3.88 -14.62 -5.47
C PRO A 2 5.21 -14.66 -4.69
N ASP A 3 6.20 -15.35 -5.24
CA ASP A 3 7.49 -15.57 -4.58
C ASP A 3 8.54 -14.48 -4.82
N SER A 4 8.16 -13.38 -5.47
CA SER A 4 9.14 -12.36 -5.90
C SER A 4 9.58 -11.39 -4.80
N SER A 5 8.90 -11.36 -3.65
CA SER A 5 9.07 -10.35 -2.59
C SER A 5 8.91 -8.90 -3.10
N VAL A 6 8.29 -8.73 -4.25
CA VAL A 6 7.95 -7.41 -4.80
C VAL A 6 6.66 -6.88 -4.18
N ASN A 7 5.70 -7.77 -3.94
CA ASN A 7 4.39 -7.49 -3.36
C ASN A 7 4.26 -8.17 -2.00
N THR A 8 3.34 -7.69 -1.18
CA THR A 8 2.91 -8.37 0.04
C THR A 8 2.45 -9.80 -0.28
N SER A 9 2.78 -10.76 0.58
CA SER A 9 2.41 -12.16 0.40
C SER A 9 0.89 -12.32 0.41
N PRO A 10 0.31 -13.10 -0.51
CA PRO A 10 -1.13 -13.39 -0.52
C PRO A 10 -1.64 -13.94 0.82
N GLU A 11 -0.82 -14.74 1.50
CA GLU A 11 -1.13 -15.33 2.80
C GLU A 11 -1.29 -14.28 3.90
N VAL A 12 -0.46 -13.24 3.90
CA VAL A 12 -0.56 -12.12 4.85
C VAL A 12 -1.84 -11.32 4.58
N VAL A 13 -2.13 -11.02 3.32
CA VAL A 13 -3.38 -10.32 2.95
C VAL A 13 -4.60 -11.12 3.40
N ALA A 14 -4.64 -12.42 3.10
CA ALA A 14 -5.73 -13.30 3.51
C ALA A 14 -5.86 -13.41 5.03
N ALA A 15 -4.75 -13.48 5.76
CA ALA A 15 -4.76 -13.52 7.21
C ALA A 15 -5.34 -12.24 7.81
N VAL A 16 -4.94 -11.07 7.30
CA VAL A 16 -5.49 -9.77 7.73
C VAL A 16 -6.99 -9.72 7.49
N ILE A 17 -7.47 -10.09 6.31
CA ILE A 17 -8.91 -10.10 5.98
C ILE A 17 -9.68 -11.01 6.95
N ARG A 18 -9.20 -12.24 7.20
CA ARG A 18 -9.84 -13.17 8.13
C ARG A 18 -9.87 -12.62 9.57
N LEU A 19 -8.81 -11.97 10.02
CA LEU A 19 -8.75 -11.35 11.34
C LEU A 19 -9.73 -10.19 11.46
N LEU A 20 -9.85 -9.34 10.43
CA LEU A 20 -10.82 -8.25 10.40
C LEU A 20 -12.26 -8.78 10.44
N LYS A 21 -12.58 -9.82 9.67
CA LYS A 21 -13.88 -10.50 9.73
C LYS A 21 -14.17 -11.07 11.13
N LYS A 22 -13.19 -11.72 11.74
CA LYS A 22 -13.29 -12.24 13.10
C LYS A 22 -13.47 -11.14 14.14
N ALA A 23 -12.90 -9.96 13.92
CA ALA A 23 -13.08 -8.78 14.75
C ALA A 23 -14.44 -8.07 14.56
N GLY A 24 -15.26 -8.51 13.60
CA GLY A 24 -16.59 -7.98 13.36
C GLY A 24 -16.65 -6.87 12.29
N ALA A 25 -15.65 -6.74 11.44
CA ALA A 25 -15.72 -5.81 10.32
C ALA A 25 -16.94 -6.11 9.42
N GLY A 26 -17.79 -5.11 9.20
CA GLY A 26 -19.03 -5.26 8.42
C GLY A 26 -18.78 -5.34 6.92
N ARG A 27 -17.83 -4.55 6.41
CA ARG A 27 -17.41 -4.53 5.02
C ARG A 27 -15.91 -4.34 4.91
N ILE A 28 -15.26 -5.13 4.08
CA ILE A 28 -13.82 -5.06 3.83
C ILE A 28 -13.60 -4.78 2.35
N ILE A 29 -12.88 -3.70 2.06
CA ILE A 29 -12.46 -3.33 0.70
C ILE A 29 -10.95 -3.50 0.63
N LEU A 30 -10.45 -4.32 -0.31
CA LEU A 30 -9.04 -4.34 -0.68
C LEU A 30 -8.84 -3.33 -1.82
N ALA A 31 -7.96 -2.37 -1.61
CA ALA A 31 -7.67 -1.34 -2.59
C ALA A 31 -6.17 -1.25 -2.88
N GLU A 32 -5.79 -1.04 -4.12
CA GLU A 32 -4.41 -0.97 -4.57
C GLU A 32 -4.26 -0.02 -5.76
N ALA A 33 -3.09 0.60 -5.87
CA ALA A 33 -2.61 1.23 -7.10
C ALA A 33 -1.23 0.65 -7.44
N SER A 34 -1.17 -0.21 -8.44
CA SER A 34 0.07 -0.81 -8.93
C SER A 34 1.09 0.24 -9.41
N ALA A 35 2.33 -0.19 -9.67
CA ALA A 35 3.36 0.69 -10.22
C ALA A 35 2.88 1.42 -11.49
N ILE A 36 3.44 2.60 -11.75
CA ILE A 36 3.12 3.43 -12.93
C ILE A 36 3.21 2.58 -14.20
N GLY A 37 2.18 2.68 -15.03
CA GLY A 37 2.11 1.96 -16.31
C GLY A 37 1.72 0.48 -16.22
N CYS A 38 1.49 -0.04 -15.00
CA CYS A 38 0.99 -1.41 -14.80
C CYS A 38 -0.53 -1.40 -14.58
N ASP A 39 -1.21 -2.42 -15.07
CA ASP A 39 -2.61 -2.68 -14.78
C ASP A 39 -2.74 -3.29 -13.38
N THR A 40 -3.50 -2.63 -12.49
CA THR A 40 -3.64 -3.04 -11.08
C THR A 40 -4.31 -4.39 -10.95
N MET A 41 -5.37 -4.64 -11.71
CA MET A 41 -6.12 -5.88 -11.59
C MET A 41 -5.30 -7.07 -12.12
N ALA A 42 -4.56 -6.88 -13.21
CA ALA A 42 -3.63 -7.89 -13.71
C ALA A 42 -2.47 -8.16 -12.73
N CYS A 43 -1.99 -7.14 -12.02
CA CYS A 43 -0.98 -7.31 -10.97
C CYS A 43 -1.52 -8.10 -9.77
N LEU A 44 -2.73 -7.78 -9.31
CA LEU A 44 -3.40 -8.52 -8.22
C LEU A 44 -3.66 -9.99 -8.59
N GLU A 45 -4.02 -10.26 -9.84
CA GLU A 45 -4.22 -11.63 -10.35
C GLU A 45 -2.89 -12.39 -10.38
N SER A 46 -1.87 -11.83 -11.05
CA SER A 46 -0.58 -12.49 -11.24
C SER A 46 0.23 -12.69 -9.96
N SER A 47 -0.02 -11.85 -8.94
CA SER A 47 0.58 -12.01 -7.61
C SER A 47 -0.14 -13.02 -6.73
N GLY A 48 -1.35 -13.46 -7.10
CA GLY A 48 -2.20 -14.33 -6.29
C GLY A 48 -2.95 -13.61 -5.16
N ILE A 49 -2.75 -12.31 -4.98
CA ILE A 49 -3.42 -11.52 -3.93
C ILE A 49 -4.93 -11.51 -4.15
N ARG A 50 -5.39 -11.35 -5.40
CA ARG A 50 -6.82 -11.34 -5.72
C ARG A 50 -7.50 -12.61 -5.23
N LYS A 51 -6.99 -13.76 -5.66
CA LYS A 51 -7.56 -15.06 -5.25
C LYS A 51 -7.54 -15.25 -3.74
N ALA A 52 -6.42 -14.92 -3.08
CA ALA A 52 -6.29 -15.06 -1.64
C ALA A 52 -7.26 -14.16 -0.86
N ALA A 53 -7.51 -12.95 -1.34
CA ALA A 53 -8.46 -12.02 -0.75
C ALA A 53 -9.91 -12.51 -0.94
N GLU A 54 -10.28 -12.98 -2.13
CA GLU A 54 -11.58 -13.56 -2.43
C GLU A 54 -11.85 -14.81 -1.56
N ASP A 55 -10.89 -15.73 -1.47
CA ASP A 55 -10.97 -16.93 -0.61
C ASP A 55 -11.04 -16.57 0.90
N ALA A 56 -10.50 -15.43 1.30
CA ALA A 56 -10.59 -14.92 2.68
C ALA A 56 -11.90 -14.17 2.96
N GLY A 57 -12.70 -13.89 1.94
CA GLY A 57 -14.01 -13.27 2.07
C GLY A 57 -13.96 -11.74 2.04
N VAL A 58 -13.09 -11.13 1.26
CA VAL A 58 -13.15 -9.69 0.96
C VAL A 58 -14.48 -9.36 0.30
N ASP A 59 -15.05 -8.21 0.62
CA ASP A 59 -16.37 -7.83 0.08
C ASP A 59 -16.23 -7.11 -1.28
N GLU A 60 -15.08 -6.45 -1.50
CA GLU A 60 -14.82 -5.71 -2.73
C GLU A 60 -13.31 -5.57 -2.97
N ILE A 61 -12.91 -5.55 -4.24
CA ILE A 61 -11.54 -5.23 -4.68
C ILE A 61 -11.60 -4.02 -5.60
N ARG A 62 -10.82 -2.97 -5.30
CA ARG A 62 -10.79 -1.72 -6.05
C ARG A 62 -9.41 -1.40 -6.61
N ASP A 63 -9.40 -0.96 -7.87
CA ASP A 63 -8.28 -0.28 -8.48
C ASP A 63 -8.39 1.23 -8.24
N ILE A 64 -7.48 1.77 -7.42
CA ILE A 64 -7.43 3.20 -7.09
C ILE A 64 -7.13 4.07 -8.32
N LYS A 65 -6.37 3.54 -9.28
CA LYS A 65 -6.00 4.31 -10.49
C LYS A 65 -7.20 4.63 -11.37
N SER A 66 -8.20 3.76 -11.38
CA SER A 66 -9.43 3.91 -12.17
C SER A 66 -10.56 4.61 -11.41
N ASP A 67 -10.36 4.92 -10.11
CA ASP A 67 -11.40 5.59 -9.32
C ASP A 67 -11.62 7.03 -9.80
N THR A 68 -12.87 7.40 -9.98
CA THR A 68 -13.28 8.74 -10.46
C THR A 68 -13.91 9.59 -9.37
N ASP A 69 -14.27 8.99 -8.22
CA ASP A 69 -14.83 9.73 -7.09
C ASP A 69 -13.72 10.15 -6.13
N LEU A 70 -13.05 11.23 -6.49
CA LEU A 70 -11.89 11.76 -5.79
C LEU A 70 -12.23 13.00 -4.99
N VAL A 71 -11.57 13.12 -3.84
CA VAL A 71 -11.63 14.30 -2.96
C VAL A 71 -10.26 14.93 -2.91
N LYS A 72 -10.18 16.22 -3.27
CA LYS A 72 -8.96 17.01 -3.16
C LYS A 72 -8.67 17.33 -1.70
N LYS A 73 -7.50 16.95 -1.23
CA LYS A 73 -6.97 17.25 0.11
C LYS A 73 -5.79 18.21 0.00
N GLN A 74 -5.86 19.32 0.72
CA GLN A 74 -4.74 20.22 0.89
C GLN A 74 -3.77 19.68 1.95
N ILE A 75 -2.49 19.83 1.70
CA ILE A 75 -1.42 19.54 2.66
C ILE A 75 -1.15 20.80 3.46
N ALA A 76 -1.41 20.75 4.75
CA ALA A 76 -1.07 21.86 5.64
C ALA A 76 0.44 21.84 5.93
N ASN A 77 1.13 22.94 5.63
CA ASN A 77 2.58 23.06 5.83
C ASN A 77 3.40 21.96 5.13
N PRO A 78 3.30 21.83 3.80
CA PRO A 78 4.00 20.78 3.08
C PRO A 78 5.52 20.93 3.24
N THR A 79 6.20 19.80 3.43
CA THR A 79 7.67 19.73 3.42
C THR A 79 8.22 19.43 2.02
N SER A 80 7.35 19.01 1.11
CA SER A 80 7.63 18.83 -0.31
C SER A 80 6.99 19.93 -1.16
N ASP A 81 7.22 19.89 -2.48
CA ASP A 81 6.57 20.79 -3.44
C ASP A 81 5.09 20.42 -3.71
N ILE A 82 4.59 19.36 -3.07
CA ILE A 82 3.22 18.89 -3.26
C ILE A 82 2.33 19.56 -2.22
N THR A 83 1.45 20.43 -2.67
CA THR A 83 0.53 21.20 -1.79
C THR A 83 -0.84 20.54 -1.65
N GLN A 84 -1.16 19.61 -2.53
CA GLN A 84 -2.45 18.90 -2.55
C GLN A 84 -2.34 17.53 -3.19
N VAL A 85 -3.26 16.63 -2.81
CA VAL A 85 -3.42 15.30 -3.43
C VAL A 85 -4.91 15.01 -3.62
N ASP A 86 -5.21 14.21 -4.64
CA ASP A 86 -6.56 13.68 -4.86
C ASP A 86 -6.61 12.26 -4.30
N LEU A 87 -7.53 12.01 -3.38
CA LEU A 87 -7.72 10.74 -2.69
C LEU A 87 -9.11 10.18 -2.99
N PRO A 88 -9.27 8.86 -3.17
CA PRO A 88 -10.56 8.24 -3.31
C PRO A 88 -11.46 8.54 -2.11
N ARG A 89 -12.72 8.91 -2.38
CA ARG A 89 -13.68 9.23 -1.31
C ARG A 89 -13.89 8.06 -0.36
N PHE A 90 -14.02 6.83 -0.86
CA PHE A 90 -14.23 5.65 -0.04
C PHE A 90 -13.13 5.43 1.00
N LEU A 91 -11.89 5.80 0.67
CA LEU A 91 -10.75 5.71 1.59
C LEU A 91 -10.89 6.69 2.76
N LEU A 92 -11.42 7.88 2.49
CA LEU A 92 -11.62 8.92 3.49
C LEU A 92 -12.86 8.67 4.37
N GLU A 93 -13.82 7.90 3.87
CA GLU A 93 -15.07 7.54 4.56
C GLU A 93 -14.97 6.19 5.29
N ALA A 94 -13.87 5.45 5.12
CA ALA A 94 -13.65 4.21 5.83
C ALA A 94 -13.47 4.46 7.33
N ASP A 95 -14.13 3.67 8.18
CA ASP A 95 -13.96 3.73 9.63
C ASP A 95 -12.53 3.38 10.07
N HIS A 96 -11.90 2.46 9.32
CA HIS A 96 -10.55 1.98 9.58
C HIS A 96 -9.78 1.78 8.26
N LEU A 97 -8.55 2.25 8.24
CA LEU A 97 -7.58 1.97 7.19
C LEU A 97 -6.51 1.02 7.72
N VAL A 98 -6.34 -0.12 7.08
CA VAL A 98 -5.28 -1.08 7.39
C VAL A 98 -4.25 -1.06 6.26
N ASN A 99 -3.03 -0.68 6.59
CA ASN A 99 -1.90 -0.62 5.65
C ASN A 99 -1.11 -1.93 5.73
N VAL A 100 -0.94 -2.64 4.60
CA VAL A 100 -0.32 -3.98 4.58
C VAL A 100 0.89 -4.00 3.63
N PRO A 101 1.99 -3.30 3.96
CA PRO A 101 3.18 -3.24 3.14
C PRO A 101 4.05 -4.49 3.27
N ILE A 102 4.80 -4.81 2.21
CA ILE A 102 6.00 -5.64 2.33
C ILE A 102 7.22 -4.78 2.68
N PHE A 103 8.12 -5.29 3.52
CA PHE A 103 9.41 -4.67 3.75
C PHE A 103 10.39 -5.04 2.62
N LYS A 104 10.95 -4.02 1.95
CA LYS A 104 11.91 -4.24 0.87
C LYS A 104 12.88 -3.08 0.72
N SER A 105 14.09 -3.37 0.22
CA SER A 105 15.06 -2.36 -0.21
C SER A 105 14.48 -1.48 -1.32
N HIS A 106 14.98 -0.27 -1.46
CA HIS A 106 14.53 0.68 -2.49
C HIS A 106 15.66 1.63 -2.90
N VAL A 107 15.95 1.69 -4.19
CA VAL A 107 17.06 2.50 -4.75
C VAL A 107 16.98 3.99 -4.41
N SER A 108 15.78 4.56 -4.28
CA SER A 108 15.58 6.00 -4.01
C SER A 108 15.26 6.32 -2.55
N MET A 109 14.95 5.33 -1.70
CA MET A 109 14.43 5.54 -0.34
C MET A 109 15.12 4.67 0.70
N VAL A 110 16.24 4.03 0.36
CA VAL A 110 16.90 3.00 1.15
C VAL A 110 16.02 1.76 1.33
N PHE A 111 14.83 1.92 1.86
CA PHE A 111 13.82 0.85 1.98
C PHE A 111 12.40 1.36 1.67
N SER A 112 11.50 0.44 1.38
CA SER A 112 10.06 0.63 1.22
C SER A 112 9.35 -0.14 2.32
N CYS A 113 8.46 0.55 3.04
CA CYS A 113 7.65 0.00 4.11
C CYS A 113 6.38 0.84 4.28
N ALA A 114 5.90 1.04 5.49
CA ALA A 114 4.62 1.64 5.84
C ALA A 114 4.33 2.98 5.13
N LEU A 115 5.18 4.00 5.32
CA LEU A 115 4.99 5.32 4.69
C LEU A 115 5.01 5.24 3.17
N LYS A 116 5.98 4.50 2.60
CA LYS A 116 6.12 4.38 1.15
C LYS A 116 4.93 3.65 0.51
N ASN A 117 4.31 2.71 1.24
CA ASN A 117 3.13 1.98 0.76
C ASN A 117 1.90 2.88 0.61
N LEU A 118 1.79 3.95 1.40
CA LEU A 118 0.72 4.93 1.25
C LEU A 118 0.68 5.57 -0.14
N LYS A 119 1.77 5.52 -0.88
CA LYS A 119 1.77 5.96 -2.28
C LYS A 119 0.73 5.21 -3.13
N GLY A 120 0.38 3.97 -2.75
CA GLY A 120 -0.68 3.18 -3.38
C GLY A 120 -2.10 3.73 -3.17
N VAL A 121 -2.31 4.81 -2.42
CA VAL A 121 -3.64 5.44 -2.28
C VAL A 121 -3.86 6.61 -3.24
N VAL A 122 -2.87 6.97 -4.06
CA VAL A 122 -2.96 8.06 -5.04
C VAL A 122 -2.85 7.54 -6.47
N GLN A 123 -3.38 8.30 -7.41
CA GLN A 123 -3.34 7.97 -8.84
C GLN A 123 -1.97 8.20 -9.49
N ASP A 124 -1.76 7.66 -10.69
CA ASP A 124 -0.48 7.69 -11.41
C ASP A 124 0.12 9.08 -11.58
N ILE A 125 -0.71 10.12 -11.77
CA ILE A 125 -0.21 11.49 -11.91
C ILE A 125 0.51 11.96 -10.64
N HIS A 126 -0.04 11.67 -9.47
CA HIS A 126 0.60 11.99 -8.21
C HIS A 126 1.83 11.11 -7.96
N HIS A 127 1.78 9.83 -8.36
CA HIS A 127 2.94 8.94 -8.31
C HIS A 127 4.13 9.52 -9.09
N TYR A 128 3.88 10.01 -10.31
CA TYR A 128 4.92 10.61 -11.15
C TYR A 128 5.50 11.88 -10.50
N VAL A 129 4.65 12.81 -10.08
CA VAL A 129 5.08 14.08 -9.46
C VAL A 129 5.93 13.80 -8.21
N MET A 130 5.51 12.89 -7.34
CA MET A 130 6.26 12.53 -6.12
C MET A 130 7.65 11.97 -6.43
N HIS A 131 7.83 11.26 -7.53
CA HIS A 131 9.16 10.78 -7.96
C HIS A 131 10.05 11.86 -8.58
N CYS A 132 9.45 12.91 -9.13
CA CYS A 132 10.19 14.03 -9.72
C CYS A 132 10.59 15.11 -8.70
N THR A 133 10.09 15.02 -7.46
CA THR A 133 10.36 15.94 -6.35
C THR A 133 11.14 15.24 -5.24
N ASN A 134 11.13 15.78 -4.04
CA ASN A 134 11.67 15.08 -2.86
C ASN A 134 10.70 13.98 -2.40
N LEU A 135 10.92 12.75 -2.85
CA LEU A 135 10.04 11.62 -2.56
C LEU A 135 9.90 11.36 -1.05
N ALA A 136 10.96 11.51 -0.26
CA ALA A 136 10.89 11.29 1.18
C ALA A 136 9.97 12.32 1.86
N ALA A 137 10.13 13.60 1.54
CA ALA A 137 9.26 14.65 2.03
C ALA A 137 7.81 14.44 1.59
N ALA A 138 7.58 14.08 0.32
CA ALA A 138 6.23 13.79 -0.20
C ALA A 138 5.56 12.61 0.52
N MET A 139 6.33 11.59 0.93
CA MET A 139 5.79 10.47 1.72
C MET A 139 5.43 10.90 3.15
N MET A 140 6.21 11.76 3.77
CA MET A 140 5.88 12.33 5.09
C MET A 140 4.60 13.17 5.00
N ASP A 141 4.52 14.07 4.03
CA ASP A 141 3.34 14.91 3.79
C ASP A 141 2.07 14.07 3.54
N LEU A 142 2.19 12.98 2.77
CA LEU A 142 1.08 12.05 2.54
C LEU A 142 0.69 11.32 3.83
N GLY A 143 1.66 10.92 4.65
CA GLY A 143 1.46 10.30 5.95
C GLY A 143 0.73 11.18 6.95
N ASP A 144 0.84 12.50 6.83
CA ASP A 144 0.09 13.45 7.66
C ASP A 144 -1.41 13.49 7.32
N ILE A 145 -1.76 13.21 6.06
CA ILE A 145 -3.14 13.21 5.57
C ILE A 145 -3.77 11.82 5.70
N VAL A 146 -3.02 10.77 5.31
CA VAL A 146 -3.51 9.39 5.28
C VAL A 146 -2.89 8.65 6.47
N ARG A 147 -3.71 8.45 7.51
CA ARG A 147 -3.27 7.81 8.75
C ARG A 147 -3.93 6.44 8.92
N PRO A 148 -3.23 5.35 8.63
CA PRO A 148 -3.75 4.01 8.91
C PRO A 148 -4.03 3.83 10.40
N THR A 149 -5.15 3.16 10.71
CA THR A 149 -5.48 2.71 12.06
C THR A 149 -4.53 1.61 12.52
N LEU A 150 -4.06 0.80 11.57
CA LEU A 150 -3.15 -0.31 11.79
C LEU A 150 -2.24 -0.47 10.56
N THR A 151 -0.97 -0.73 10.81
CA THR A 151 -0.03 -1.19 9.80
C THR A 151 0.41 -2.60 10.11
N VAL A 152 0.38 -3.49 9.12
CA VAL A 152 0.82 -4.89 9.22
C VAL A 152 1.92 -5.10 8.18
N VAL A 153 3.16 -5.07 8.60
CA VAL A 153 4.34 -5.21 7.73
C VAL A 153 4.64 -6.68 7.48
N ASP A 154 4.58 -7.08 6.22
CA ASP A 154 5.04 -8.39 5.79
C ASP A 154 6.57 -8.42 5.74
N MET A 155 7.16 -9.21 6.62
CA MET A 155 8.58 -9.53 6.67
C MET A 155 8.80 -11.07 6.65
N ILE A 156 7.84 -11.82 6.10
CA ILE A 156 8.03 -13.28 5.94
C ILE A 156 9.18 -13.52 4.97
N ARG A 157 9.11 -12.89 3.79
CA ARG A 157 10.16 -12.91 2.78
C ARG A 157 10.42 -11.50 2.26
N PRO A 158 11.07 -10.62 3.05
CA PRO A 158 11.44 -9.29 2.59
C PRO A 158 12.48 -9.35 1.46
N MET A 159 12.72 -8.21 0.81
CA MET A 159 13.70 -8.12 -0.27
C MET A 159 14.88 -7.25 0.14
N GLU A 160 16.09 -7.71 -0.14
CA GLU A 160 17.32 -6.92 -0.02
C GLU A 160 17.97 -6.64 -1.39
N GLY A 161 19.01 -5.80 -1.41
CA GLY A 161 19.78 -5.49 -2.63
C GLY A 161 19.08 -4.47 -3.53
N PHE A 162 18.95 -4.75 -4.82
CA PHE A 162 18.47 -3.81 -5.85
C PHE A 162 16.94 -3.73 -5.93
N GLY A 163 16.28 -3.50 -4.77
CA GLY A 163 14.84 -3.24 -4.77
C GLY A 163 14.46 -1.91 -5.49
N PRO A 164 13.18 -1.73 -5.80
CA PRO A 164 12.02 -2.49 -5.31
C PRO A 164 11.59 -3.68 -6.19
N HIS A 165 12.25 -3.95 -7.30
CA HIS A 165 11.78 -4.95 -8.28
C HIS A 165 12.78 -6.08 -8.57
N SER A 166 14.08 -5.84 -8.37
CA SER A 166 15.18 -6.73 -8.79
C SER A 166 16.10 -7.16 -7.66
N GLY A 167 15.63 -7.06 -6.41
CA GLY A 167 16.38 -7.51 -5.25
C GLY A 167 16.26 -9.02 -5.02
N THR A 168 16.90 -9.47 -3.95
CA THR A 168 16.93 -10.88 -3.53
C THR A 168 15.96 -11.10 -2.37
N PRO A 169 15.02 -12.07 -2.47
CA PRO A 169 14.21 -12.47 -1.33
C PRO A 169 15.06 -13.07 -0.20
N VAL A 170 14.73 -12.72 1.04
CA VAL A 170 15.39 -13.23 2.25
C VAL A 170 14.36 -13.90 3.14
N GLU A 171 14.65 -15.12 3.60
CA GLU A 171 13.78 -15.82 4.55
C GLU A 171 13.96 -15.21 5.95
N PHE A 172 13.04 -14.36 6.38
CA PHE A 172 13.07 -13.68 7.68
C PHE A 172 12.00 -14.21 8.64
N GLY A 173 10.83 -14.56 8.11
CA GLY A 173 9.83 -15.36 8.83
C GLY A 173 9.03 -14.60 9.89
N CYS A 174 8.83 -13.29 9.80
CA CYS A 174 8.03 -12.55 10.77
C CYS A 174 7.04 -11.59 10.11
N VAL A 175 6.07 -11.15 10.92
CA VAL A 175 5.13 -10.04 10.62
C VAL A 175 5.20 -9.06 11.77
N VAL A 176 5.26 -7.78 11.47
CA VAL A 176 5.26 -6.71 12.47
C VAL A 176 3.98 -5.90 12.34
N ALA A 177 3.28 -5.66 13.44
CA ALA A 177 2.06 -4.85 13.42
C ALA A 177 2.13 -3.71 14.45
N GLY A 178 1.63 -2.54 14.09
CA GLY A 178 1.60 -1.37 14.95
C GLY A 178 0.63 -0.30 14.44
N GLN A 179 0.27 0.62 15.31
CA GLN A 179 -0.58 1.77 14.97
C GLN A 179 0.24 2.94 14.43
N ASP A 180 1.54 2.95 14.67
CA ASP A 180 2.47 3.95 14.14
C ASP A 180 3.16 3.42 12.87
N MET A 181 3.48 4.31 11.96
CA MET A 181 4.16 4.01 10.69
C MET A 181 5.66 4.29 10.74
N VAL A 182 6.15 4.88 11.83
CA VAL A 182 7.54 5.30 12.02
C VAL A 182 8.16 4.58 13.21
#